data_33826a5a8e1f8bcf35adb943a933f47e
#
_entry.id   33826a5a8e1f8bcf35adb943a933f47e
#
_cell.length_a   1.000
_cell.length_b   1.000
_cell.length_c   1.000
_cell.angle_alpha   90.00
_cell.angle_beta   90.00
_cell.angle_gamma   90.00
#
_symmetry.space_group_name_H-M   'P 1'
#
loop_
_entity.id
_entity.type
_entity.pdbx_description
1 polymer ?
#
loop_
_entity_poly.entity_id
_entity_poly.type
_entity_poly.pdbx_seq_one_letter_code
_entity_poly.pdbx_strand_id
1 'polypeptide(L)'
;MQFDAVVANPPFSAEWSAADKFNNDDRFSKAGRLAPKKTADYAFILHMVYHLNEGGTMACVAPHGVLFRGNAEGVIRRFLIEKKNYIDAIIGLPANIFYGTSIPTCILVLKKCRKEDDNILFIDASKEFEKVKTQNKLRPQHIQKIVETYRDRKEIEKYSHLATLQEVSENDYNLNIPRYVDTFEEYSDY
;
A
#
# COMPACT_ATOMS: atom_id res chain seq x y z
N MET A 1 11.76 2.90 20.85
CA MET A 1 12.31 1.66 20.26
C MET A 1 12.07 1.73 18.75
N GLN A 2 13.08 1.40 17.95
CA GLN A 2 13.01 1.42 16.49
C GLN A 2 13.48 0.06 15.93
N PHE A 3 13.03 -0.28 14.72
CA PHE A 3 13.23 -1.58 14.10
C PHE A 3 13.68 -1.44 12.65
N ASP A 4 14.46 -2.39 12.17
CA ASP A 4 14.91 -2.46 10.77
C ASP A 4 13.83 -3.03 9.85
N ALA A 5 12.93 -3.84 10.41
CA ALA A 5 11.79 -4.40 9.70
C ALA A 5 10.53 -4.34 10.57
N VAL A 6 9.43 -3.87 9.97
CA VAL A 6 8.11 -3.84 10.60
C VAL A 6 7.09 -4.44 9.65
N VAL A 7 6.34 -5.43 10.12
CA VAL A 7 5.26 -6.05 9.36
C VAL A 7 3.99 -6.10 10.19
N ALA A 8 2.85 -5.81 9.58
CA ALA A 8 1.56 -5.88 10.25
C ALA A 8 0.40 -6.18 9.30
N ASN A 9 -0.60 -6.80 9.86
CA ASN A 9 -1.93 -6.93 9.28
C ASN A 9 -2.93 -6.34 10.29
N PRO A 10 -3.03 -5.01 10.40
CA PRO A 10 -3.90 -4.36 11.36
C PRO A 10 -5.37 -4.53 10.98
N PRO A 11 -6.31 -4.34 11.92
CA PRO A 11 -7.73 -4.41 11.63
C PRO A 11 -8.12 -3.34 10.58
N PHE A 12 -8.84 -3.76 9.54
CA PHE A 12 -9.22 -2.88 8.44
C PHE A 12 -10.28 -1.88 8.87
N SER A 13 -10.06 -0.60 8.54
CA SER A 13 -10.99 0.50 8.77
C SER A 13 -11.56 0.53 10.20
N ALA A 14 -10.73 0.22 11.19
CA ALA A 14 -11.11 0.26 12.60
C ALA A 14 -11.42 1.69 13.07
N GLU A 15 -12.32 1.82 14.01
CA GLU A 15 -12.54 3.09 14.70
C GLU A 15 -11.47 3.33 15.76
N TRP A 16 -11.10 4.59 15.95
CA TRP A 16 -10.21 5.04 17.02
C TRP A 16 -10.65 6.40 17.56
N SER A 17 -10.06 6.84 18.65
CA SER A 17 -10.50 8.09 19.30
C SER A 17 -10.24 9.33 18.45
N ALA A 18 -9.17 9.35 17.66
CA ALA A 18 -8.70 10.53 16.93
C ALA A 18 -8.69 11.81 17.80
N ALA A 19 -8.37 11.64 19.10
CA ALA A 19 -8.46 12.71 20.08
C ALA A 19 -7.46 13.83 19.80
N ASP A 20 -7.82 15.07 20.12
CA ASP A 20 -7.02 16.27 19.82
C ASP A 20 -5.58 16.22 20.36
N LYS A 21 -5.37 15.51 21.48
CA LYS A 21 -4.02 15.28 22.03
C LYS A 21 -3.04 14.64 21.05
N PHE A 22 -3.55 13.86 20.07
CA PHE A 22 -2.72 13.21 19.06
C PHE A 22 -2.22 14.18 18.00
N ASN A 23 -2.75 15.40 17.89
CA ASN A 23 -2.19 16.44 17.02
C ASN A 23 -0.76 16.84 17.41
N ASN A 24 -0.39 16.65 18.68
CA ASN A 24 0.95 16.92 19.20
C ASN A 24 1.79 15.63 19.40
N ASP A 25 1.26 14.48 19.00
CA ASP A 25 1.98 13.21 19.09
C ASP A 25 2.96 13.08 17.93
N ASP A 26 4.23 12.82 18.23
CA ASP A 26 5.31 12.75 17.21
C ASP A 26 5.05 11.73 16.12
N ARG A 27 4.24 10.72 16.38
CA ARG A 27 3.85 9.71 15.39
C ARG A 27 3.00 10.30 14.27
N PHE A 28 2.18 11.31 14.57
CA PHE A 28 1.11 11.81 13.69
C PHE A 28 1.27 13.28 13.29
N SER A 29 1.86 14.09 14.15
CA SER A 29 1.88 15.56 14.02
C SER A 29 2.50 16.04 12.71
N LYS A 30 3.54 15.37 12.23
CA LYS A 30 4.28 15.75 11.02
C LYS A 30 3.48 15.59 9.72
N ALA A 31 2.47 14.73 9.72
CA ALA A 31 1.60 14.52 8.56
C ALA A 31 0.57 15.64 8.35
N GLY A 32 0.40 16.53 9.33
CA GLY A 32 -0.50 17.68 9.26
C GLY A 32 -1.99 17.40 9.47
N ARG A 33 -2.38 16.16 9.48
CA ARG A 33 -3.77 15.70 9.74
C ARG A 33 -3.74 14.37 10.46
N LEU A 34 -4.70 14.18 11.37
CA LEU A 34 -4.96 12.86 11.96
C LEU A 34 -5.75 11.99 10.98
N ALA A 35 -5.51 10.67 11.02
CA ALA A 35 -6.38 9.71 10.34
C ALA A 35 -7.83 9.89 10.81
N PRO A 36 -8.83 9.66 9.92
CA PRO A 36 -10.23 9.81 10.29
C PRO A 36 -10.62 8.88 11.46
N LYS A 37 -11.54 9.35 12.31
CA LYS A 37 -12.02 8.58 13.46
C LYS A 37 -12.57 7.19 13.08
N LYS A 38 -13.20 7.09 11.91
CA LYS A 38 -13.83 5.84 11.44
C LYS A 38 -12.91 4.95 10.61
N THR A 39 -11.69 5.39 10.31
CA THR A 39 -10.73 4.65 9.48
C THR A 39 -9.31 4.88 9.98
N ALA A 40 -8.91 4.09 10.96
CA ALA A 40 -7.59 4.19 11.61
C ALA A 40 -6.42 3.66 10.77
N ASP A 41 -6.67 3.24 9.52
CA ASP A 41 -5.64 2.59 8.69
C ASP A 41 -4.33 3.40 8.65
N TYR A 42 -4.39 4.71 8.39
CA TYR A 42 -3.20 5.57 8.40
C TYR A 42 -2.65 5.88 9.79
N ALA A 43 -3.43 5.74 10.86
CA ALA A 43 -2.90 5.82 12.21
C ALA A 43 -1.95 4.64 12.50
N PHE A 44 -2.33 3.44 12.08
CA PHE A 44 -1.43 2.27 12.14
C PHE A 44 -0.19 2.45 11.28
N ILE A 45 -0.36 2.90 10.03
CA ILE A 45 0.76 3.13 9.10
C ILE A 45 1.75 4.15 9.67
N LEU A 46 1.28 5.30 10.15
CA LEU A 46 2.14 6.34 10.74
C LEU A 46 2.83 5.86 12.03
N HIS A 47 2.13 5.06 12.85
CA HIS A 47 2.74 4.42 14.02
C HIS A 47 3.89 3.48 13.61
N MET A 48 3.70 2.66 12.59
CA MET A 48 4.74 1.77 12.07
C MET A 48 5.93 2.58 11.53
N VAL A 49 5.67 3.63 10.74
CA VAL A 49 6.70 4.52 10.19
C VAL A 49 7.53 5.16 11.30
N TYR A 50 6.89 5.61 12.38
CA TYR A 50 7.57 6.20 13.53
C TYR A 50 8.58 5.24 14.19
N HIS A 51 8.24 3.96 14.22
CA HIS A 51 9.09 2.92 14.81
C HIS A 51 10.09 2.29 13.82
N LEU A 52 10.11 2.74 12.57
CA LEU A 52 11.00 2.24 11.56
C LEU A 52 12.34 3.00 11.59
N ASN A 53 13.48 2.28 11.60
CA ASN A 53 14.81 2.84 11.45
C ASN A 53 14.99 3.53 10.09
N GLU A 54 15.97 4.44 9.98
CA GLU A 54 16.27 5.18 8.75
C GLU A 54 16.62 4.27 7.55
N GLY A 55 17.25 3.13 7.77
CA GLY A 55 17.49 2.11 6.73
C GLY A 55 16.41 1.04 6.64
N GLY A 56 15.33 1.20 7.38
CA GLY A 56 14.32 0.16 7.58
C GLY A 56 13.30 0.03 6.44
N THR A 57 12.68 -1.15 6.41
CA THR A 57 11.59 -1.49 5.48
C THR A 57 10.39 -1.99 6.25
N MET A 58 9.19 -1.52 5.88
CA MET A 58 7.95 -2.03 6.45
C MET A 58 7.00 -2.51 5.36
N ALA A 59 6.16 -3.48 5.71
CA ALA A 59 5.07 -3.97 4.89
C ALA A 59 3.78 -4.04 5.71
N CYS A 60 2.72 -3.44 5.22
CA CYS A 60 1.43 -3.36 5.89
C CYS A 60 0.30 -3.81 4.97
N VAL A 61 -0.49 -4.78 5.42
CA VAL A 61 -1.74 -5.13 4.74
C VAL A 61 -2.80 -4.08 5.05
N ALA A 62 -3.47 -3.60 4.02
CA ALA A 62 -4.48 -2.56 4.14
C ALA A 62 -5.61 -2.74 3.12
N PRO A 63 -6.81 -2.17 3.37
CA PRO A 63 -7.86 -2.09 2.38
C PRO A 63 -7.47 -1.13 1.25
N HIS A 64 -7.98 -1.34 0.04
CA HIS A 64 -7.68 -0.50 -1.12
C HIS A 64 -8.05 0.98 -0.92
N GLY A 65 -8.98 1.29 -0.03
CA GLY A 65 -9.37 2.66 0.28
C GLY A 65 -8.20 3.57 0.66
N VAL A 66 -7.16 3.05 1.31
CA VAL A 66 -5.96 3.83 1.66
C VAL A 66 -5.23 4.39 0.43
N LEU A 67 -5.43 3.78 -0.73
CA LEU A 67 -4.77 4.17 -1.97
C LEU A 67 -5.40 5.42 -2.62
N PHE A 68 -6.70 5.67 -2.40
CA PHE A 68 -7.43 6.69 -3.14
C PHE A 68 -8.38 7.58 -2.33
N ARG A 69 -8.72 7.24 -1.07
CA ARG A 69 -9.60 8.12 -0.28
C ARG A 69 -8.98 9.51 -0.13
N GLY A 70 -9.82 10.52 -0.24
CA GLY A 70 -9.44 11.93 -0.14
C GLY A 70 -9.37 12.45 1.30
N ASN A 71 -9.57 13.77 1.46
CA ASN A 71 -9.57 14.46 2.74
C ASN A 71 -8.31 14.16 3.58
N ALA A 72 -8.47 13.81 4.86
CA ALA A 72 -7.35 13.56 5.77
C ALA A 72 -6.43 12.43 5.28
N GLU A 73 -6.98 11.34 4.75
CA GLU A 73 -6.18 10.24 4.21
C GLU A 73 -5.37 10.67 2.98
N GLY A 74 -5.94 11.49 2.11
CA GLY A 74 -5.23 12.07 0.97
C GLY A 74 -4.05 12.96 1.39
N VAL A 75 -4.22 13.77 2.43
CA VAL A 75 -3.15 14.61 2.98
C VAL A 75 -2.01 13.76 3.54
N ILE A 76 -2.33 12.72 4.31
CA ILE A 76 -1.32 11.82 4.90
C ILE A 76 -0.58 11.06 3.78
N ARG A 77 -1.31 10.53 2.81
CA ARG A 77 -0.73 9.81 1.67
C ARG A 77 0.23 10.69 0.88
N ARG A 78 -0.19 11.92 0.55
CA ARG A 78 0.66 12.89 -0.14
C ARG A 78 1.91 13.23 0.69
N PHE A 79 1.78 13.41 1.99
CA PHE A 79 2.92 13.63 2.88
C PHE A 79 3.94 12.48 2.82
N LEU A 80 3.47 11.23 2.84
CA LEU A 80 4.35 10.05 2.76
C LEU A 80 5.05 9.91 1.41
N ILE A 81 4.44 10.38 0.32
CA ILE A 81 4.99 10.32 -1.03
C ILE A 81 5.88 11.53 -1.31
N GLU A 82 5.31 12.74 -1.25
CA GLU A 82 5.96 13.97 -1.70
C GLU A 82 7.00 14.48 -0.72
N LYS A 83 6.67 14.51 0.58
CA LYS A 83 7.56 15.09 1.61
C LYS A 83 8.57 14.09 2.15
N LYS A 84 8.20 12.82 2.25
CA LYS A 84 9.03 11.78 2.86
C LYS A 84 9.63 10.82 1.85
N ASN A 85 9.01 10.64 0.71
CA ASN A 85 9.44 9.64 -0.28
C ASN A 85 9.59 8.23 0.34
N TYR A 86 8.60 7.81 1.14
CA TYR A 86 8.68 6.52 1.84
C TYR A 86 7.95 5.39 1.14
N ILE A 87 6.96 5.68 0.28
CA ILE A 87 6.20 4.63 -0.40
C ILE A 87 7.03 4.01 -1.51
N ASP A 88 7.33 2.72 -1.38
CA ASP A 88 8.21 1.98 -2.29
C ASP A 88 7.45 1.07 -3.26
N ALA A 89 6.42 0.39 -2.78
CA ALA A 89 5.58 -0.46 -3.62
C ALA A 89 4.15 -0.59 -3.11
N ILE A 90 3.25 -0.83 -4.05
CA ILE A 90 1.86 -1.17 -3.82
C ILE A 90 1.60 -2.53 -4.48
N ILE A 91 1.15 -3.51 -3.70
CA ILE A 91 0.89 -4.87 -4.18
C ILE A 91 -0.58 -5.19 -3.97
N GLY A 92 -1.34 -5.27 -5.05
CA GLY A 92 -2.74 -5.69 -5.01
C GLY A 92 -2.85 -7.20 -4.86
N LEU A 93 -3.62 -7.64 -3.86
CA LEU A 93 -3.83 -9.05 -3.55
C LEU A 93 -5.21 -9.52 -4.06
N PRO A 94 -5.39 -10.82 -4.27
CA PRO A 94 -6.70 -11.38 -4.62
C PRO A 94 -7.76 -11.11 -3.53
N ALA A 95 -9.02 -10.98 -3.95
CA ALA A 95 -10.14 -10.99 -3.03
C ALA A 95 -10.26 -12.35 -2.31
N ASN A 96 -11.03 -12.43 -1.24
CA ASN A 96 -11.35 -13.66 -0.52
C ASN A 96 -10.14 -14.48 -0.02
N ILE A 97 -9.03 -13.84 0.32
CA ILE A 97 -7.85 -14.52 0.89
C ILE A 97 -7.84 -14.51 2.42
N PHE A 98 -8.61 -13.64 3.05
CA PHE A 98 -8.71 -13.55 4.52
C PHE A 98 -10.03 -14.11 5.04
N TYR A 99 -10.01 -14.65 6.26
CA TYR A 99 -11.22 -15.07 6.94
C TYR A 99 -12.08 -13.86 7.34
N GLY A 100 -13.38 -13.99 7.21
CA GLY A 100 -14.33 -12.97 7.67
C GLY A 100 -14.52 -11.75 6.76
N THR A 101 -13.82 -11.68 5.63
CA THR A 101 -13.99 -10.62 4.64
C THR A 101 -13.74 -11.12 3.22
N SER A 102 -14.53 -10.62 2.28
CA SER A 102 -14.36 -10.90 0.85
C SER A 102 -13.66 -9.78 0.10
N ILE A 103 -13.39 -8.64 0.76
CA ILE A 103 -12.82 -7.47 0.09
C ILE A 103 -11.40 -7.75 -0.42
N PRO A 104 -11.02 -7.21 -1.58
CA PRO A 104 -9.64 -7.21 -2.00
C PRO A 104 -8.81 -6.29 -1.09
N THR A 105 -7.57 -6.67 -0.86
CA THR A 105 -6.62 -5.93 -0.03
C THR A 105 -5.34 -5.65 -0.81
N CYS A 106 -4.49 -4.83 -0.24
CA CYS A 106 -3.17 -4.56 -0.78
C CYS A 106 -2.10 -4.63 0.31
N ILE A 107 -0.85 -4.74 -0.11
CA ILE A 107 0.31 -4.53 0.74
C ILE A 107 0.95 -3.20 0.35
N LEU A 108 1.12 -2.31 1.34
CA LEU A 108 1.96 -1.13 1.19
C LEU A 108 3.36 -1.47 1.71
N VAL A 109 4.36 -1.26 0.87
CA VAL A 109 5.76 -1.35 1.26
C VAL A 109 6.32 0.05 1.36
N LEU A 110 6.85 0.40 2.53
CA LEU A 110 7.50 1.68 2.79
C LEU A 110 8.95 1.46 3.20
N LYS A 111 9.81 2.36 2.76
CA LYS A 111 11.26 2.39 3.09
C LYS A 111 11.68 3.81 3.44
N LYS A 112 12.57 3.94 4.43
CA LYS A 112 13.19 5.22 4.77
C LYS A 112 14.51 5.50 4.03
N CYS A 113 15.00 4.55 3.26
CA CYS A 113 16.28 4.62 2.54
C CYS A 113 16.13 4.80 1.02
N ARG A 114 15.00 5.33 0.56
CA ARG A 114 14.75 5.58 -0.87
C ARG A 114 15.53 6.79 -1.37
N LYS A 115 15.96 6.74 -2.64
CA LYS A 115 16.55 7.85 -3.36
C LYS A 115 15.46 8.75 -3.95
N GLU A 116 15.79 10.00 -4.24
CA GLU A 116 14.83 10.99 -4.77
C GLU A 116 14.20 10.60 -6.10
N ASP A 117 14.93 9.84 -6.92
CA ASP A 117 14.50 9.38 -8.24
C ASP A 117 13.98 7.93 -8.27
N ASP A 118 13.86 7.29 -7.11
CA ASP A 118 13.31 5.94 -7.05
C ASP A 118 11.83 5.91 -7.47
N ASN A 119 11.50 4.95 -8.33
CA ASN A 119 10.13 4.69 -8.77
C ASN A 119 9.29 4.07 -7.65
N ILE A 120 7.97 4.21 -7.75
CA ILE A 120 7.02 3.39 -6.97
C ILE A 120 6.61 2.20 -7.83
N LEU A 121 6.81 0.99 -7.32
CA LEU A 121 6.42 -0.24 -8.01
C LEU A 121 4.96 -0.59 -7.68
N PHE A 122 4.15 -0.75 -8.72
CA PHE A 122 2.80 -1.26 -8.62
C PHE A 122 2.77 -2.70 -9.12
N ILE A 123 2.22 -3.61 -8.33
CA ILE A 123 2.00 -5.02 -8.70
C ILE A 123 0.51 -5.33 -8.56
N ASP A 124 -0.10 -5.80 -9.62
CA ASP A 124 -1.46 -6.34 -9.58
C ASP A 124 -1.44 -7.86 -9.56
N ALA A 125 -1.46 -8.44 -8.36
CA ALA A 125 -1.53 -9.87 -8.16
C ALA A 125 -2.97 -10.37 -7.91
N SER A 126 -3.98 -9.57 -8.20
CA SER A 126 -5.39 -9.87 -7.90
C SER A 126 -5.92 -11.12 -8.62
N LYS A 127 -5.32 -11.50 -9.73
CA LYS A 127 -5.69 -12.69 -10.52
C LYS A 127 -4.79 -13.91 -10.23
N GLU A 128 -3.79 -13.77 -9.37
CA GLU A 128 -2.77 -14.77 -9.06
C GLU A 128 -3.14 -15.58 -7.82
N PHE A 129 -4.02 -16.56 -7.96
CA PHE A 129 -4.49 -17.39 -6.85
C PHE A 129 -5.00 -18.73 -7.33
N GLU A 130 -5.13 -19.67 -6.39
CA GLU A 130 -5.87 -20.91 -6.55
C GLU A 130 -7.20 -20.80 -5.82
N LYS A 131 -8.30 -21.10 -6.52
CA LYS A 131 -9.62 -21.12 -5.90
C LYS A 131 -9.82 -22.42 -5.12
N VAL A 132 -10.08 -22.30 -3.82
CA VAL A 132 -10.33 -23.45 -2.94
C VAL A 132 -11.67 -23.26 -2.22
N LYS A 133 -12.70 -23.94 -2.68
CA LYS A 133 -14.07 -23.80 -2.17
C LYS A 133 -14.54 -22.33 -2.24
N THR A 134 -14.75 -21.72 -1.09
CA THR A 134 -15.23 -20.34 -0.96
C THR A 134 -14.09 -19.31 -0.79
N GLN A 135 -12.84 -19.77 -0.73
CA GLN A 135 -11.68 -18.90 -0.55
C GLN A 135 -10.72 -18.96 -1.73
N ASN A 136 -9.97 -17.90 -1.91
CA ASN A 136 -8.82 -17.85 -2.79
C ASN A 136 -7.56 -18.04 -1.95
N LYS A 137 -6.58 -18.75 -2.49
CA LYS A 137 -5.29 -18.99 -1.81
C LYS A 137 -4.13 -18.54 -2.66
N LEU A 138 -3.23 -17.78 -2.04
CA LEU A 138 -1.90 -17.55 -2.58
C LEU A 138 -1.04 -18.79 -2.34
N ARG A 139 -0.63 -19.43 -3.43
CA ARG A 139 0.28 -20.57 -3.39
C ARG A 139 1.73 -20.09 -3.44
N PRO A 140 2.72 -20.95 -3.12
CA PRO A 140 4.14 -20.56 -3.14
C PRO A 140 4.59 -19.90 -4.45
N GLN A 141 4.12 -20.38 -5.61
CA GLN A 141 4.45 -19.78 -6.90
C GLN A 141 3.90 -18.35 -7.08
N HIS A 142 2.72 -18.06 -6.52
CA HIS A 142 2.13 -16.72 -6.57
C HIS A 142 2.93 -15.74 -5.71
N ILE A 143 3.30 -16.17 -4.52
CA ILE A 143 4.13 -15.39 -3.58
C ILE A 143 5.52 -15.17 -4.17
N GLN A 144 6.14 -16.20 -4.75
CA GLN A 144 7.44 -16.10 -5.40
C GLN A 144 7.44 -15.08 -6.53
N LYS A 145 6.40 -15.09 -7.39
CA LYS A 145 6.27 -14.10 -8.46
C LYS A 145 6.21 -12.67 -7.92
N ILE A 146 5.44 -12.43 -6.86
CA ILE A 146 5.38 -11.12 -6.19
C ILE A 146 6.76 -10.72 -5.67
N VAL A 147 7.42 -11.60 -4.92
CA VAL A 147 8.71 -11.32 -4.28
C VAL A 147 9.80 -11.06 -5.32
N GLU A 148 9.88 -11.86 -6.38
CA GLU A 148 10.88 -11.69 -7.44
C GLU A 148 10.62 -10.40 -8.23
N THR A 149 9.36 -10.10 -8.56
CA THR A 149 9.00 -8.85 -9.23
C THR A 149 9.37 -7.64 -8.39
N TYR A 150 9.12 -7.68 -7.08
CA TYR A 150 9.49 -6.62 -6.15
C TYR A 150 11.02 -6.48 -6.04
N ARG A 151 11.73 -7.58 -5.77
CA ARG A 151 13.18 -7.57 -5.59
C ARG A 151 13.91 -7.06 -6.82
N ASP A 152 13.51 -7.53 -7.99
CA ASP A 152 14.18 -7.22 -9.26
C ASP A 152 13.58 -5.98 -9.94
N ARG A 153 12.54 -5.37 -9.34
CA ARG A 153 11.80 -4.19 -9.83
C ARG A 153 11.44 -4.33 -11.31
N LYS A 154 10.79 -5.45 -11.63
CA LYS A 154 10.41 -5.77 -13.00
C LYS A 154 9.14 -5.06 -13.43
N GLU A 155 9.16 -4.51 -14.63
CA GLU A 155 7.96 -4.10 -15.36
C GLU A 155 7.46 -5.26 -16.21
N ILE A 156 6.27 -5.77 -15.91
CA ILE A 156 5.65 -6.92 -16.57
C ILE A 156 4.27 -6.50 -17.07
N GLU A 157 4.04 -6.64 -18.37
CA GLU A 157 2.76 -6.31 -18.99
C GLU A 157 1.59 -6.95 -18.24
N LYS A 158 0.53 -6.15 -17.98
CA LYS A 158 -0.68 -6.55 -17.24
C LYS A 158 -0.45 -7.04 -15.80
N TYR A 159 0.74 -6.86 -15.24
CA TYR A 159 1.07 -7.33 -13.90
C TYR A 159 1.76 -6.28 -13.03
N SER A 160 2.79 -5.62 -13.54
CA SER A 160 3.54 -4.62 -12.76
C SER A 160 3.96 -3.41 -13.58
N HIS A 161 4.07 -2.27 -12.91
CA HIS A 161 4.50 -1.00 -13.50
C HIS A 161 5.40 -0.22 -12.54
N LEU A 162 6.47 0.34 -13.07
CA LEU A 162 7.36 1.25 -12.35
C LEU A 162 6.94 2.70 -12.62
N ALA A 163 6.18 3.27 -11.70
CA ALA A 163 5.72 4.65 -11.82
C ALA A 163 6.77 5.64 -11.33
N THR A 164 7.05 6.66 -12.12
CA THR A 164 7.86 7.78 -11.66
C THR A 164 7.09 8.64 -10.66
N LEU A 165 7.78 9.40 -9.82
CA LEU A 165 7.12 10.35 -8.91
C LEU A 165 6.35 11.43 -9.68
N GLN A 166 6.79 11.79 -10.88
CA GLN A 166 6.05 12.69 -11.76
C GLN A 166 4.71 12.07 -12.17
N GLU A 167 4.68 10.82 -12.63
CA GLU A 167 3.45 10.11 -12.99
C GLU A 167 2.47 10.04 -11.80
N VAL A 168 2.98 9.74 -10.60
CA VAL A 168 2.18 9.73 -9.36
C VAL A 168 1.62 11.12 -9.05
N SER A 169 2.41 12.17 -9.20
CA SER A 169 1.98 13.56 -9.03
C SER A 169 0.89 13.95 -10.03
N GLU A 170 1.02 13.55 -11.29
CA GLU A 170 0.04 13.77 -12.36
C GLU A 170 -1.29 13.03 -12.09
N ASN A 171 -1.26 11.95 -11.33
CA ASN A 171 -2.42 11.25 -10.79
C ASN A 171 -2.93 11.83 -9.45
N ASP A 172 -2.50 13.02 -9.07
CA ASP A 172 -2.85 13.68 -7.81
C ASP A 172 -2.57 12.81 -6.57
N TYR A 173 -1.47 12.08 -6.58
CA TYR A 173 -1.05 11.15 -5.53
C TYR A 173 -2.09 10.06 -5.20
N ASN A 174 -2.98 9.78 -6.13
CA ASN A 174 -3.86 8.64 -6.09
C ASN A 174 -3.08 7.39 -6.51
N LEU A 175 -3.07 6.37 -5.65
CA LEU A 175 -2.31 5.13 -5.85
C LEU A 175 -3.21 3.96 -6.25
N ASN A 176 -4.41 4.21 -6.74
CA ASN A 176 -5.31 3.14 -7.16
C ASN A 176 -4.68 2.34 -8.30
N ILE A 177 -4.48 1.05 -8.09
CA ILE A 177 -3.67 0.19 -8.95
C ILE A 177 -4.08 0.22 -10.44
N PRO A 178 -5.39 0.20 -10.81
CA PRO A 178 -5.80 0.28 -12.21
C PRO A 178 -5.34 1.53 -12.97
N ARG A 179 -4.91 2.58 -12.28
CA ARG A 179 -4.32 3.77 -12.91
C ARG A 179 -2.91 3.54 -13.43
N TYR A 180 -2.24 2.47 -12.96
CA TYR A 180 -0.82 2.18 -13.23
C TYR A 180 -0.62 0.84 -13.90
N VAL A 181 -1.48 -0.13 -13.65
CA VAL A 181 -1.43 -1.47 -14.25
C VAL A 181 -2.74 -1.71 -14.99
N ASP A 182 -2.68 -1.74 -16.31
CA ASP A 182 -3.83 -2.05 -17.15
C ASP A 182 -3.97 -3.56 -17.32
N THR A 183 -4.99 -4.12 -16.69
CA THR A 183 -5.31 -5.56 -16.78
C THR A 183 -6.43 -5.85 -17.77
N PHE A 184 -6.84 -4.87 -18.59
CA PHE A 184 -7.89 -5.03 -19.59
C PHE A 184 -7.47 -6.07 -20.63
N GLU A 185 -8.31 -7.09 -20.85
CA GLU A 185 -8.17 -8.04 -21.92
C GLU A 185 -9.10 -7.61 -23.06
N GLU A 186 -8.55 -7.28 -24.24
CA GLU A 186 -9.35 -7.17 -25.44
C GLU A 186 -9.93 -8.54 -25.76
N TYR A 187 -11.23 -8.71 -25.60
CA TYR A 187 -11.93 -9.84 -26.19
C TYR A 187 -11.88 -9.65 -27.71
N SER A 188 -11.04 -10.41 -28.39
CA SER A 188 -11.17 -10.55 -29.83
C SER A 188 -12.43 -11.38 -30.08
N ASP A 189 -13.49 -10.74 -30.52
CA ASP A 189 -14.65 -11.40 -31.11
C ASP A 189 -14.20 -12.20 -32.35
N TYR A 190 -14.14 -13.51 -32.21
CA TYR A 190 -14.09 -14.44 -33.32
C TYR A 190 -15.49 -15.06 -33.52
#